data_1902cc6a4545b75b376b92350b4dfd0b
#
_entry.id   1902cc6a4545b75b376b92350b4dfd0b
#
_cell.length_a   1.000
_cell.length_b   1.000
_cell.length_c   1.000
_cell.angle_alpha   90.00
_cell.angle_beta   90.00
_cell.angle_gamma   90.00
#
_symmetry.space_group_name_H-M   'P 1'
#
loop_
_entity.id
_entity.type
_entity.pdbx_description
1 polymer ?
#
loop_
_entity_poly.entity_id
_entity_poly.type
_entity_poly.pdbx_seq_one_letter_code
_entity_poly.pdbx_strand_id
1 'polypeptide(L)'
;MTYRKSLLLTALVLAGGATLTACTTAPMAPAAAPAPVAQAAAPAPSYPATINQLVARTKSQIKTVKMPEFKAAFDRKDTGLLIDVRNENEFEDGFVPGAVNVPRGLIEFRIWKLVGFPDKTDMNKKMTLYCATGGRCALATKTLMELGFTNVTSVDMLFADWVKAGYPVAMPK
;
A
#
# COMPACT_ATOMS: atom_id res chain seq x y z
N MET A 1 16.03 -18.00 -44.88
CA MET A 1 16.29 -17.65 -46.29
C MET A 1 16.90 -16.27 -46.32
N THR A 2 18.20 -16.27 -46.45
CA THR A 2 19.09 -15.55 -47.38
C THR A 2 19.01 -14.00 -47.30
N TYR A 3 19.96 -13.31 -46.67
CA TYR A 3 21.32 -13.04 -47.08
C TYR A 3 21.46 -12.02 -48.24
N ARG A 4 22.16 -10.85 -47.99
CA ARG A 4 23.26 -10.27 -48.77
C ARG A 4 23.59 -8.85 -48.26
N LYS A 5 24.70 -8.62 -47.66
CA LYS A 5 26.02 -8.14 -48.07
C LYS A 5 26.07 -7.24 -49.30
N SER A 6 26.60 -6.04 -49.12
CA SER A 6 27.60 -5.47 -50.08
C SER A 6 28.42 -4.35 -49.44
N LEU A 7 29.70 -4.56 -49.42
CA LEU A 7 30.81 -3.58 -49.28
C LEU A 7 30.84 -2.66 -50.55
N LEU A 8 31.32 -1.46 -50.40
CA LEU A 8 32.26 -0.87 -51.30
C LEU A 8 33.06 0.28 -50.65
N LEU A 9 34.36 0.09 -50.64
CA LEU A 9 35.44 1.05 -50.39
C LEU A 9 35.46 2.15 -51.49
N THR A 10 35.80 3.36 -51.12
CA THR A 10 36.66 4.22 -51.97
C THR A 10 37.47 5.18 -51.10
N ALA A 11 38.76 4.99 -51.15
CA ALA A 11 39.78 5.89 -50.61
C ALA A 11 40.01 7.06 -51.57
N LEU A 12 40.17 8.27 -51.03
CA LEU A 12 40.83 9.33 -51.77
C LEU A 12 41.77 10.10 -50.84
N VAL A 13 43.06 9.94 -51.11
CA VAL A 13 44.19 10.68 -50.51
C VAL A 13 44.35 11.97 -51.28
N LEU A 14 44.41 13.11 -50.59
CA LEU A 14 45.05 14.33 -51.10
C LEU A 14 45.81 15.01 -49.97
N ALA A 15 47.11 15.11 -50.21
CA ALA A 15 48.09 15.78 -49.39
C ALA A 15 48.00 17.33 -49.58
N GLY A 16 48.30 18.06 -48.52
CA GLY A 16 48.54 19.52 -48.70
C GLY A 16 48.62 20.30 -47.39
N GLY A 17 49.82 20.66 -46.99
CA GLY A 17 50.09 21.93 -46.34
C GLY A 17 50.16 21.97 -44.82
N ALA A 18 51.34 21.83 -44.27
CA ALA A 18 51.69 22.14 -42.89
C ALA A 18 51.73 23.68 -42.68
N THR A 19 50.95 24.15 -41.71
CA THR A 19 51.24 25.39 -40.98
C THR A 19 51.14 25.11 -39.50
N LEU A 20 52.28 25.04 -38.84
CA LEU A 20 52.41 24.94 -37.39
C LEU A 20 52.05 26.31 -36.77
N THR A 21 50.82 26.44 -36.30
CA THR A 21 50.48 27.54 -35.41
C THR A 21 50.55 26.98 -33.98
N ALA A 22 51.58 27.38 -33.24
CA ALA A 22 51.74 27.06 -31.84
C ALA A 22 50.64 27.77 -31.02
N CYS A 23 49.59 27.04 -30.70
CA CYS A 23 48.65 27.48 -29.67
C CYS A 23 49.25 27.15 -28.29
N THR A 24 49.72 28.19 -27.60
CA THR A 24 50.04 28.14 -26.18
C THR A 24 48.76 27.85 -25.41
N THR A 25 48.58 26.61 -24.97
CA THR A 25 47.53 26.24 -24.00
C THR A 25 47.91 26.81 -22.65
N ALA A 26 47.23 27.85 -22.20
CA ALA A 26 47.26 28.28 -20.80
C ALA A 26 46.73 27.16 -19.93
N PRO A 27 47.35 26.86 -18.77
CA PRO A 27 46.84 25.86 -17.86
C PRO A 27 45.47 26.31 -17.32
N MET A 28 44.42 25.59 -17.68
CA MET A 28 43.10 25.77 -17.09
C MET A 28 43.16 25.39 -15.62
N ALA A 29 42.90 26.34 -14.73
CA ALA A 29 42.79 26.06 -13.31
C ALA A 29 41.67 25.03 -13.08
N PRO A 30 41.86 24.04 -12.19
CA PRO A 30 40.81 23.08 -11.90
C PRO A 30 39.59 23.82 -11.37
N ALA A 31 38.44 23.60 -12.01
CA ALA A 31 37.16 24.13 -11.56
C ALA A 31 36.93 23.63 -10.11
N ALA A 32 36.73 24.57 -9.18
CA ALA A 32 36.39 24.22 -7.81
C ALA A 32 35.14 23.34 -7.80
N ALA A 33 35.24 22.17 -7.16
CA ALA A 33 34.11 21.29 -6.97
C ALA A 33 32.97 22.05 -6.25
N PRO A 34 31.70 21.91 -6.66
CA PRO A 34 30.61 22.57 -5.98
C PRO A 34 30.59 22.12 -4.52
N ALA A 35 30.54 23.09 -3.59
CA ALA A 35 30.43 22.81 -2.18
C ALA A 35 29.23 21.91 -1.92
N PRO A 36 29.33 20.91 -0.98
CA PRO A 36 28.20 20.06 -0.66
C PRO A 36 27.05 20.93 -0.15
N VAL A 37 25.93 20.96 -0.89
CA VAL A 37 24.70 21.60 -0.42
C VAL A 37 24.28 20.87 0.84
N ALA A 38 24.32 21.56 1.98
CA ALA A 38 23.83 21.06 3.23
C ALA A 38 22.34 20.77 3.05
N GLN A 39 22.00 19.49 2.88
CA GLN A 39 20.64 19.03 2.78
C GLN A 39 20.03 19.23 4.17
N ALA A 40 19.08 20.18 4.29
CA ALA A 40 18.38 20.40 5.54
C ALA A 40 17.79 19.08 5.99
N ALA A 41 18.19 18.59 7.17
CA ALA A 41 17.69 17.34 7.74
C ALA A 41 16.17 17.45 7.83
N ALA A 42 15.46 16.49 7.21
CA ALA A 42 14.03 16.40 7.38
C ALA A 42 13.69 16.28 8.87
N PRO A 43 12.62 16.95 9.35
CA PRO A 43 12.24 16.86 10.76
C PRO A 43 12.10 15.39 11.16
N ALA A 44 12.68 15.03 12.31
CA ALA A 44 12.64 13.67 12.83
C ALA A 44 11.18 13.18 12.91
N PRO A 45 10.85 11.97 12.43
CA PRO A 45 9.49 11.47 12.48
C PRO A 45 9.01 11.37 13.93
N SER A 46 7.87 12.00 14.24
CA SER A 46 7.23 11.88 15.54
C SER A 46 6.54 10.52 15.66
N TYR A 47 7.09 9.62 16.44
CA TYR A 47 6.48 8.29 16.67
C TYR A 47 5.46 8.37 17.81
N PRO A 48 4.32 7.63 17.71
CA PRO A 48 3.39 7.51 18.82
C PRO A 48 4.05 6.76 19.98
N ALA A 49 3.92 7.28 21.21
CA ALA A 49 4.50 6.67 22.41
C ALA A 49 3.78 5.39 22.83
N THR A 50 2.52 5.20 22.40
CA THR A 50 1.70 4.03 22.76
C THR A 50 0.90 3.51 21.58
N ILE A 51 0.44 2.24 21.68
CA ILE A 51 -0.46 1.65 20.69
C ILE A 51 -1.78 2.43 20.57
N ASN A 52 -2.29 2.98 21.66
CA ASN A 52 -3.53 3.76 21.65
C ASN A 52 -3.38 5.05 20.82
N GLN A 53 -2.25 5.74 20.95
CA GLN A 53 -1.94 6.92 20.12
C GLN A 53 -1.77 6.54 18.64
N LEU A 54 -1.13 5.41 18.34
CA LEU A 54 -1.03 4.90 16.98
C LEU A 54 -2.41 4.63 16.39
N VAL A 55 -3.27 3.92 17.11
CA VAL A 55 -4.63 3.59 16.66
C VAL A 55 -5.47 4.85 16.47
N ALA A 56 -5.41 5.81 17.41
CA ALA A 56 -6.13 7.08 17.30
C ALA A 56 -5.70 7.88 16.06
N ARG A 57 -4.39 8.01 15.83
CA ARG A 57 -3.83 8.65 14.64
C ARG A 57 -4.25 7.92 13.36
N THR A 58 -4.25 6.59 13.37
CA THR A 58 -4.68 5.80 12.22
C THR A 58 -6.16 6.04 11.91
N LYS A 59 -7.02 6.01 12.93
CA LYS A 59 -8.46 6.25 12.76
C LYS A 59 -8.77 7.63 12.16
N SER A 60 -7.96 8.65 12.41
CA SER A 60 -8.15 9.99 11.80
C SER A 60 -7.77 10.04 10.31
N GLN A 61 -7.10 9.03 9.78
CA GLN A 61 -6.61 8.96 8.39
C GLN A 61 -7.41 8.00 7.50
N ILE A 62 -8.37 7.29 8.06
CA ILE A 62 -9.12 6.24 7.37
C ILE A 62 -10.64 6.48 7.51
N LYS A 63 -11.41 5.84 6.65
CA LYS A 63 -12.87 5.80 6.82
C LYS A 63 -13.23 4.84 7.96
N THR A 64 -13.94 5.36 8.96
CA THR A 64 -14.37 4.60 10.14
C THR A 64 -15.88 4.75 10.33
N VAL A 65 -16.56 3.66 10.67
CA VAL A 65 -17.99 3.64 11.03
C VAL A 65 -18.18 3.03 12.42
N LYS A 66 -19.19 3.46 13.14
CA LYS A 66 -19.56 2.91 14.44
C LYS A 66 -20.49 1.70 14.29
N MET A 67 -20.66 0.97 15.40
CA MET A 67 -21.48 -0.26 15.42
C MET A 67 -22.90 -0.08 14.86
N PRO A 68 -23.69 0.97 15.18
CA PRO A 68 -25.03 1.15 14.61
C PRO A 68 -25.02 1.34 13.08
N GLU A 69 -24.05 2.09 12.55
CA GLU A 69 -23.91 2.31 11.11
C GLU A 69 -23.48 1.02 10.40
N PHE A 70 -22.60 0.25 11.03
CA PHE A 70 -22.20 -1.06 10.53
C PHE A 70 -23.37 -2.04 10.54
N LYS A 71 -24.17 -2.07 11.62
CA LYS A 71 -25.39 -2.90 11.68
C LYS A 71 -26.38 -2.55 10.57
N ALA A 72 -26.61 -1.26 10.35
CA ALA A 72 -27.47 -0.81 9.27
C ALA A 72 -26.95 -1.20 7.87
N ALA A 73 -25.62 -1.14 7.64
CA ALA A 73 -25.02 -1.62 6.39
C ALA A 73 -25.13 -3.15 6.25
N PHE A 74 -24.95 -3.87 7.34
CA PHE A 74 -25.10 -5.33 7.39
C PHE A 74 -26.53 -5.76 7.02
N ASP A 75 -27.53 -5.14 7.60
CA ASP A 75 -28.95 -5.44 7.31
C ASP A 75 -29.32 -5.19 5.85
N ARG A 76 -28.76 -4.15 5.25
CA ARG A 76 -28.95 -3.85 3.81
C ARG A 76 -28.08 -4.70 2.89
N LYS A 77 -27.26 -5.63 3.43
CA LYS A 77 -26.25 -6.41 2.68
C LYS A 77 -25.27 -5.51 1.90
N ASP A 78 -24.95 -4.37 2.47
CA ASP A 78 -24.12 -3.32 1.86
C ASP A 78 -22.73 -3.19 2.51
N THR A 79 -22.22 -4.26 3.09
CA THR A 79 -20.87 -4.30 3.69
C THR A 79 -19.77 -4.50 2.65
N GLY A 80 -20.10 -4.94 1.44
CA GLY A 80 -19.12 -5.46 0.50
C GLY A 80 -18.44 -6.74 1.02
N LEU A 81 -17.18 -6.92 0.73
CA LEU A 81 -16.36 -8.00 1.31
C LEU A 81 -16.15 -7.71 2.81
N LEU A 82 -16.80 -8.49 3.66
CA LEU A 82 -16.68 -8.37 5.11
C LEU A 82 -15.51 -9.20 5.59
N ILE A 83 -14.56 -8.57 6.31
CA ILE A 83 -13.33 -9.21 6.77
C ILE A 83 -13.23 -9.09 8.29
N ASP A 84 -13.08 -10.24 8.94
CA ASP A 84 -12.70 -10.33 10.35
C ASP A 84 -11.19 -10.44 10.45
N VAL A 85 -10.55 -9.44 11.05
CA VAL A 85 -9.08 -9.43 11.22
C VAL A 85 -8.63 -9.92 12.60
N ARG A 86 -9.51 -10.59 13.35
CA ARG A 86 -9.15 -11.29 14.59
C ARG A 86 -8.34 -12.55 14.27
N ASN A 87 -7.75 -13.11 15.31
CA ASN A 87 -7.07 -14.40 15.19
C ASN A 87 -8.08 -15.53 14.90
N GLU A 88 -7.59 -16.64 14.35
CA GLU A 88 -8.44 -17.78 13.97
C GLU A 88 -9.26 -18.32 15.13
N ASN A 89 -8.66 -18.50 16.32
CA ASN A 89 -9.37 -18.93 17.52
C ASN A 89 -10.52 -17.99 17.93
N GLU A 90 -10.33 -16.68 17.82
CA GLU A 90 -11.40 -15.71 18.11
C GLU A 90 -12.53 -15.76 17.07
N PHE A 91 -12.21 -16.13 15.83
CA PHE A 91 -13.20 -16.34 14.78
C PHE A 91 -13.99 -17.63 14.98
N GLU A 92 -13.31 -18.68 15.43
CA GLU A 92 -13.93 -19.96 15.76
C GLU A 92 -14.95 -19.85 16.91
N ASP A 93 -14.73 -18.94 17.85
CA ASP A 93 -15.67 -18.63 18.94
C ASP A 93 -16.94 -17.88 18.48
N GLY A 94 -17.02 -17.53 17.19
CA GLY A 94 -18.16 -16.85 16.58
C GLY A 94 -17.77 -15.56 15.84
N PHE A 95 -18.48 -15.28 14.75
CA PHE A 95 -18.17 -14.16 13.85
C PHE A 95 -19.44 -13.54 13.26
N VAL A 96 -19.33 -12.34 12.69
CA VAL A 96 -20.45 -11.70 11.95
C VAL A 96 -20.74 -12.51 10.68
N PRO A 97 -21.99 -12.97 10.45
CA PRO A 97 -22.31 -13.83 9.33
C PRO A 97 -21.85 -13.24 7.97
N GLY A 98 -21.24 -14.09 7.14
CA GLY A 98 -20.69 -13.70 5.85
C GLY A 98 -19.28 -13.09 5.90
N ALA A 99 -18.68 -12.97 7.09
CA ALA A 99 -17.29 -12.53 7.21
C ALA A 99 -16.31 -13.64 6.79
N VAL A 100 -15.24 -13.22 6.16
CA VAL A 100 -14.06 -14.06 5.88
C VAL A 100 -12.98 -13.72 6.90
N ASN A 101 -12.38 -14.73 7.53
CA ASN A 101 -11.28 -14.49 8.45
C ASN A 101 -9.95 -14.29 7.70
N VAL A 102 -9.36 -13.15 7.93
CA VAL A 102 -7.99 -12.82 7.50
C VAL A 102 -7.28 -12.15 8.65
N PRO A 103 -6.55 -12.88 9.50
CA PRO A 103 -5.84 -12.31 10.64
C PRO A 103 -4.99 -11.12 10.24
N ARG A 104 -4.98 -10.09 11.09
CA ARG A 104 -4.34 -8.81 10.80
C ARG A 104 -2.89 -8.95 10.29
N GLY A 105 -2.12 -9.89 10.83
CA GLY A 105 -0.73 -10.14 10.43
C GLY A 105 -0.57 -10.81 9.06
N LEU A 106 -1.66 -11.18 8.41
CA LEU A 106 -1.65 -11.87 7.11
C LEU A 106 -2.42 -11.11 6.02
N ILE A 107 -2.95 -9.93 6.33
CA ILE A 107 -3.86 -9.20 5.44
C ILE A 107 -3.18 -8.84 4.12
N GLU A 108 -1.93 -8.41 4.15
CA GLU A 108 -1.13 -7.99 3.00
C GLU A 108 -0.91 -9.13 2.00
N PHE A 109 -0.90 -10.37 2.49
CA PHE A 109 -0.64 -11.56 1.68
C PHE A 109 -1.92 -12.26 1.23
N ARG A 110 -2.96 -12.28 2.08
CA ARG A 110 -4.18 -13.05 1.81
C ARG A 110 -5.24 -12.26 1.05
N ILE A 111 -5.20 -10.93 1.07
CA ILE A 111 -6.21 -10.08 0.44
C ILE A 111 -6.33 -10.32 -1.07
N TRP A 112 -5.24 -10.58 -1.75
CA TRP A 112 -5.17 -10.68 -3.20
C TRP A 112 -6.13 -11.71 -3.80
N LYS A 113 -6.26 -12.89 -3.18
CA LYS A 113 -7.21 -13.93 -3.62
C LYS A 113 -8.67 -13.47 -3.52
N LEU A 114 -8.97 -12.61 -2.55
CA LEU A 114 -10.34 -12.13 -2.28
C LEU A 114 -10.76 -11.00 -3.24
N VAL A 115 -9.80 -10.39 -3.91
CA VAL A 115 -10.02 -9.26 -4.84
C VAL A 115 -9.77 -9.62 -6.31
N GLY A 116 -9.55 -10.90 -6.63
CA GLY A 116 -9.48 -11.40 -8.00
C GLY A 116 -8.09 -11.47 -8.62
N PHE A 117 -7.01 -11.35 -7.80
CA PHE A 117 -5.64 -11.55 -8.31
C PHE A 117 -5.39 -13.04 -8.70
N PRO A 118 -4.62 -13.34 -9.78
CA PRO A 118 -3.89 -12.39 -10.63
C PRO A 118 -4.68 -11.84 -11.83
N ASP A 119 -5.78 -12.46 -12.21
CA ASP A 119 -6.42 -12.24 -13.51
C ASP A 119 -7.20 -10.94 -13.59
N LYS A 120 -7.89 -10.58 -12.52
CA LYS A 120 -8.76 -9.39 -12.49
C LYS A 120 -8.81 -8.78 -11.09
N THR A 121 -7.75 -8.09 -10.72
CA THR A 121 -7.65 -7.43 -9.40
C THR A 121 -8.53 -6.18 -9.35
N ASP A 122 -9.49 -6.16 -8.43
CA ASP A 122 -10.37 -5.00 -8.19
C ASP A 122 -9.85 -4.18 -7.01
N MET A 123 -9.07 -3.12 -7.30
CA MET A 123 -8.53 -2.20 -6.30
C MET A 123 -9.59 -1.29 -5.68
N ASN A 124 -10.79 -1.19 -6.26
CA ASN A 124 -11.92 -0.42 -5.73
C ASN A 124 -12.98 -1.29 -5.06
N LYS A 125 -12.68 -2.58 -4.84
CA LYS A 125 -13.61 -3.48 -4.18
C LYS A 125 -14.01 -2.93 -2.81
N LYS A 126 -15.33 -2.82 -2.58
CA LYS A 126 -15.86 -2.39 -1.28
C LYS A 126 -15.51 -3.43 -0.23
N MET A 127 -14.82 -3.01 0.82
CA MET A 127 -14.40 -3.85 1.93
C MET A 127 -14.75 -3.21 3.26
N THR A 128 -15.22 -4.02 4.20
CA THR A 128 -15.50 -3.61 5.58
C THR A 128 -14.73 -4.52 6.52
N LEU A 129 -13.87 -3.95 7.35
CA LEU A 129 -13.04 -4.68 8.28
C LEU A 129 -13.49 -4.46 9.71
N TYR A 130 -13.59 -5.52 10.49
CA TYR A 130 -13.82 -5.43 11.94
C TYR A 130 -12.86 -6.32 12.73
N CYS A 131 -12.79 -6.08 14.03
CA CYS A 131 -12.02 -6.89 14.96
C CYS A 131 -12.67 -6.88 16.36
N ALA A 132 -11.95 -7.27 17.41
CA ALA A 132 -12.48 -7.28 18.76
C ALA A 132 -12.77 -5.88 19.33
N THR A 133 -11.91 -4.87 19.05
CA THR A 133 -11.93 -3.55 19.73
C THR A 133 -11.77 -2.34 18.80
N GLY A 134 -11.81 -2.55 17.49
CA GLY A 134 -11.63 -1.46 16.50
C GLY A 134 -10.16 -1.05 16.23
N GLY A 135 -9.19 -1.58 16.97
CA GLY A 135 -7.77 -1.23 16.80
C GLY A 135 -7.09 -1.98 15.65
N ARG A 136 -7.17 -3.32 15.67
CA ARG A 136 -6.55 -4.18 14.64
C ARG A 136 -7.11 -3.89 13.23
N CYS A 137 -8.42 -3.70 13.13
CA CYS A 137 -9.05 -3.38 11.84
C CYS A 137 -8.68 -1.98 11.34
N ALA A 138 -8.51 -0.98 12.22
CA ALA A 138 -8.02 0.33 11.81
C ALA A 138 -6.63 0.24 11.18
N LEU A 139 -5.69 -0.46 11.82
CA LEU A 139 -4.35 -0.68 11.29
C LEU A 139 -4.38 -1.47 9.96
N ALA A 140 -5.20 -2.53 9.87
CA ALA A 140 -5.37 -3.30 8.63
C ALA A 140 -5.95 -2.45 7.50
N THR A 141 -6.96 -1.61 7.80
CA THR A 141 -7.53 -0.68 6.81
C THR A 141 -6.48 0.28 6.26
N LYS A 142 -5.64 0.86 7.14
CA LYS A 142 -4.53 1.73 6.73
C LYS A 142 -3.56 1.00 5.80
N THR A 143 -3.16 -0.22 6.17
CA THR A 143 -2.28 -1.06 5.33
C THR A 143 -2.90 -1.34 3.95
N LEU A 144 -4.19 -1.69 3.88
CA LEU A 144 -4.85 -1.91 2.59
C LEU A 144 -4.90 -0.64 1.73
N MET A 145 -5.10 0.53 2.34
CA MET A 145 -5.03 1.81 1.62
C MET A 145 -3.61 2.09 1.10
N GLU A 146 -2.57 1.77 1.86
CA GLU A 146 -1.17 1.88 1.42
C GLU A 146 -0.82 0.92 0.28
N LEU A 147 -1.48 -0.23 0.20
CA LEU A 147 -1.42 -1.14 -0.94
C LEU A 147 -2.20 -0.65 -2.17
N GLY A 148 -2.95 0.47 -2.06
CA GLY A 148 -3.68 1.09 -3.17
C GLY A 148 -5.18 0.79 -3.21
N PHE A 149 -5.74 0.07 -2.24
CA PHE A 149 -7.19 -0.14 -2.18
C PHE A 149 -7.91 1.14 -1.77
N THR A 150 -8.95 1.54 -2.54
CA THR A 150 -9.59 2.86 -2.41
C THR A 150 -10.91 2.84 -1.65
N ASN A 151 -11.54 1.67 -1.45
CA ASN A 151 -12.89 1.55 -0.88
C ASN A 151 -12.91 0.64 0.35
N VAL A 152 -12.11 1.01 1.36
CA VAL A 152 -11.95 0.25 2.60
C VAL A 152 -12.53 1.02 3.78
N THR A 153 -13.32 0.36 4.61
CA THR A 153 -13.96 0.92 5.81
C THR A 153 -13.60 0.10 7.04
N SER A 154 -13.19 0.77 8.11
CA SER A 154 -12.94 0.16 9.42
C SER A 154 -14.17 0.29 10.32
N VAL A 155 -14.51 -0.76 11.05
CA VAL A 155 -15.57 -0.73 12.06
C VAL A 155 -14.97 -0.44 13.44
N ASP A 156 -15.40 0.66 14.04
CA ASP A 156 -15.00 1.03 15.40
C ASP A 156 -16.07 0.57 16.39
N MET A 157 -15.93 -0.67 16.84
CA MET A 157 -16.83 -1.30 17.81
C MET A 157 -16.09 -2.27 18.72
N LEU A 158 -16.70 -2.63 19.83
CA LEU A 158 -16.37 -3.85 20.57
C LEU A 158 -17.21 -5.00 20.00
N PHE A 159 -16.59 -6.10 19.60
CA PHE A 159 -17.31 -7.28 19.14
C PHE A 159 -18.20 -7.87 20.26
N ALA A 160 -17.72 -7.76 21.51
CA ALA A 160 -18.53 -8.15 22.68
C ALA A 160 -19.85 -7.35 22.77
N ASP A 161 -19.86 -6.07 22.40
CA ASP A 161 -21.08 -5.25 22.39
C ASP A 161 -22.03 -5.68 21.25
N TRP A 162 -21.48 -6.10 20.10
CA TRP A 162 -22.27 -6.69 19.01
C TRP A 162 -23.03 -7.94 19.50
N VAL A 163 -22.31 -8.85 20.19
CA VAL A 163 -22.91 -10.06 20.78
C VAL A 163 -23.93 -9.70 21.85
N LYS A 164 -23.60 -8.80 22.79
CA LYS A 164 -24.48 -8.35 23.86
C LYS A 164 -25.77 -7.69 23.35
N ALA A 165 -25.69 -7.00 22.21
CA ALA A 165 -26.88 -6.41 21.55
C ALA A 165 -27.78 -7.46 20.90
N GLY A 166 -27.44 -8.74 20.94
CA GLY A 166 -28.21 -9.81 20.28
C GLY A 166 -28.12 -9.78 18.76
N TYR A 167 -27.08 -9.13 18.20
CA TYR A 167 -26.91 -9.08 16.75
C TYR A 167 -26.39 -10.43 16.21
N PRO A 168 -26.61 -10.71 14.90
CA PRO A 168 -26.30 -12.02 14.34
C PRO A 168 -24.84 -12.45 14.52
N VAL A 169 -24.65 -13.67 14.99
CA VAL A 169 -23.36 -14.34 15.11
C VAL A 169 -23.47 -15.71 14.44
N ALA A 170 -22.49 -16.06 13.63
CA ALA A 170 -22.34 -17.39 13.05
C ALA A 170 -21.17 -18.12 13.72
N MET A 171 -21.22 -19.45 13.67
CA MET A 171 -20.13 -20.35 14.08
C MET A 171 -19.54 -21.00 12.82
N PRO A 172 -18.26 -21.36 12.80
CA PRO A 172 -17.72 -22.21 11.75
C PRO A 172 -18.48 -23.53 11.64
N LYS A 173 -18.56 -24.06 10.43
CA LYS A 173 -19.16 -25.37 10.17
C LYS A 173 -18.18 -26.48 10.44
#